data_dacecc7fc3b291861548ee68c5863eb3
#
_entry.id   dacecc7fc3b291861548ee68c5863eb3
#
_cell.length_a   1.000
_cell.length_b   1.000
_cell.length_c   1.000
_cell.angle_alpha   90.00
_cell.angle_beta   90.00
_cell.angle_gamma   90.00
#
_symmetry.space_group_name_H-M   'P 1'
#
loop_
_entity.id
_entity.type
_entity.pdbx_description
1 polymer ?
#
loop_
_entity_poly.entity_id
_entity_poly.type
_entity_poly.pdbx_seq_one_letter_code
_entity_poly.pdbx_strand_id
1 'polypeptide(L)' 'MSDRSQPKARLKTRLSNGDFLLLTVWPGKSDPTAEVITVQIRHLSGDQWETVGRLAAYRTADGSYSQLPERRR' A
#
# COMPACT_ATOMS: atom_id res chain seq x y z
N MET A 1 17.64 6.63 14.53
CA MET A 1 17.40 6.46 14.07
C MET A 1 16.69 6.24 13.41
N SER A 2 16.35 5.83 13.38
CA SER A 2 15.74 5.59 12.59
C SER A 2 14.55 5.92 12.62
N ASP A 3 14.08 6.51 12.37
CA ASP A 3 12.89 6.80 12.32
C ASP A 3 12.24 6.35 11.20
N ARG A 4 12.57 5.27 10.66
CA ARG A 4 11.98 4.73 9.63
C ARG A 4 10.70 4.28 9.98
N SER A 5 9.62 4.58 9.30
CA SER A 5 8.31 4.08 9.51
C SER A 5 8.25 2.64 9.25
N GLN A 6 7.53 1.93 10.05
CA GLN A 6 7.28 0.54 9.82
C GLN A 6 5.83 0.33 9.57
N PRO A 7 5.45 -0.58 8.70
CA PRO A 7 4.02 -0.80 8.43
C PRO A 7 3.34 -1.36 9.66
N LYS A 8 2.11 -0.92 9.87
CA LYS A 8 1.29 -1.42 10.95
C LYS A 8 0.75 -2.79 10.61
N ALA A 9 0.54 -3.07 9.34
CA ALA A 9 0.05 -4.35 8.90
C ALA A 9 0.49 -4.58 7.48
N ARG A 10 0.66 -5.84 7.12
CA ARG A 10 1.06 -6.21 5.78
C ARG A 10 0.38 -7.51 5.46
N LEU A 11 -0.48 -7.49 4.45
CA LEU A 11 -1.27 -8.64 4.08
C LEU A 11 -1.06 -8.93 2.61
N LYS A 12 -1.12 -10.18 2.24
CA LYS A 12 -0.96 -10.51 0.84
C LYS A 12 -1.68 -11.81 0.52
N THR A 13 -2.10 -11.92 -0.72
CA THR A 13 -2.75 -13.14 -1.19
C THR A 13 -2.37 -13.33 -2.65
N ARG A 14 -2.47 -14.56 -3.11
CA ARG A 14 -2.20 -14.88 -4.50
C ARG A 14 -3.51 -14.84 -5.27
N LEU A 15 -3.49 -14.21 -6.42
CA LEU A 15 -4.66 -14.15 -7.28
C LEU A 15 -4.70 -15.38 -8.15
N SER A 16 -5.86 -15.64 -8.76
CA SER A 16 -6.05 -16.85 -9.54
C SER A 16 -5.16 -16.92 -10.76
N ASN A 17 -4.70 -15.78 -11.26
CA ASN A 17 -3.81 -15.76 -12.41
C ASN A 17 -2.34 -15.84 -12.02
N GLY A 18 -2.03 -16.01 -10.72
CA GLY A 18 -0.65 -16.12 -10.29
C GLY A 18 -0.03 -14.84 -9.78
N ASP A 19 -0.69 -13.72 -9.96
CA ASP A 19 -0.18 -12.46 -9.44
C ASP A 19 -0.40 -12.41 -7.93
N PHE A 20 0.22 -11.42 -7.30
CA PHE A 20 0.04 -11.21 -5.86
C PHE A 20 -0.63 -9.87 -5.62
N LEU A 21 -1.54 -9.88 -4.66
CA LEU A 21 -2.18 -8.67 -4.19
C LEU A 21 -1.63 -8.39 -2.81
N LEU A 22 -1.08 -7.19 -2.64
CA LEU A 22 -0.48 -6.81 -1.36
C LEU A 22 -1.16 -5.58 -0.82
N LEU A 23 -1.43 -5.61 0.47
CA LEU A 23 -2.01 -4.46 1.15
C LEU A 23 -1.12 -4.13 2.32
N THR A 24 -0.71 -2.88 2.45
CA THR A 24 0.15 -2.44 3.53
C THR A 24 -0.49 -1.23 4.18
N VAL A 25 -0.50 -1.22 5.51
CA VAL A 25 -1.04 -0.10 6.27
C VAL A 25 0.13 0.57 6.98
N TRP A 26 0.27 1.87 6.77
CA TRP A 26 1.37 2.65 7.33
C TRP A 26 0.81 3.71 8.27
N PRO A 27 1.56 4.10 9.29
CA PRO A 27 1.11 5.26 10.08
C PRO A 27 1.26 6.52 9.26
N GLY A 28 0.44 7.50 9.54
CA GLY A 28 0.54 8.79 8.88
C GLY A 28 1.83 9.47 9.26
N LYS A 29 2.39 10.23 8.32
CA LYS A 29 3.64 10.85 8.54
C LYS A 29 3.58 11.92 9.61
N SER A 30 2.64 12.82 9.54
CA SER A 30 2.55 13.86 10.52
C SER A 30 1.52 13.58 11.58
N ASP A 31 0.74 12.54 11.43
CA ASP A 31 -0.31 12.21 12.39
C ASP A 31 -0.34 10.70 12.53
N PRO A 32 0.29 10.15 13.56
CA PRO A 32 0.35 8.69 13.69
C PRO A 32 -1.00 8.05 13.96
N THR A 33 -2.03 8.82 14.29
CA THR A 33 -3.36 8.23 14.43
C THR A 33 -4.06 8.11 13.10
N ALA A 34 -3.52 8.69 12.05
CA ALA A 34 -4.02 8.48 10.70
C ALA A 34 -3.27 7.32 10.08
N GLU A 35 -3.73 6.86 8.93
CA GLU A 35 -3.10 5.72 8.26
C GLU A 35 -3.05 5.96 6.77
N VAL A 36 -1.98 5.47 6.16
CA VAL A 36 -1.89 5.41 4.71
C VAL A 36 -1.96 3.95 4.34
N ILE A 37 -2.89 3.61 3.46
CA ILE A 37 -3.11 2.23 3.05
C ILE A 37 -2.73 2.12 1.59
N THR A 38 -1.81 1.22 1.28
CA THR A 38 -1.41 1.01 -0.11
C THR A 38 -1.76 -0.39 -0.55
N VAL A 39 -2.22 -0.51 -1.77
CA VAL A 39 -2.55 -1.80 -2.37
C VAL A 39 -1.80 -1.88 -3.68
N GLN A 40 -1.15 -3.01 -3.92
CA GLN A 40 -0.39 -3.21 -5.12
C GLN A 40 -0.67 -4.58 -5.69
N ILE A 41 -0.66 -4.69 -7.01
CA ILE A 41 -0.71 -5.97 -7.68
C ILE A 41 0.66 -6.18 -8.32
N ARG A 42 1.31 -7.29 -7.95
CA ARG A 42 2.62 -7.63 -8.44
C ARG A 42 2.50 -8.78 -9.42
N HIS A 43 3.14 -8.64 -10.53
CA HIS A 43 3.07 -9.60 -11.63
C HIS A 43 4.47 -10.07 -11.98
N LEU A 44 4.63 -11.35 -12.20
CA LEU A 44 5.93 -11.91 -12.59
C LEU A 44 6.01 -11.90 -14.09
N SER A 45 6.96 -11.16 -14.63
CA SER A 45 7.16 -11.07 -16.05
C SER A 45 8.55 -11.64 -16.32
N GLY A 46 8.60 -12.83 -16.88
CA GLY A 46 9.88 -13.51 -17.02
C GLY A 46 10.41 -13.87 -15.66
N ASP A 47 11.52 -13.28 -15.26
CA ASP A 47 12.06 -13.53 -13.94
C ASP A 47 12.05 -12.26 -13.09
N GLN A 48 11.26 -11.27 -13.45
CA GLN A 48 11.19 -10.03 -12.70
C GLN A 48 9.78 -9.75 -12.27
N TRP A 49 9.65 -9.22 -11.06
CA TRP A 49 8.34 -8.82 -10.54
C TRP A 49 8.14 -7.35 -10.81
N GLU A 50 6.95 -7.00 -11.27
CA GLU A 50 6.64 -5.61 -11.52
C GLU A 50 5.30 -5.28 -10.91
N THR A 51 5.11 -4.02 -10.55
CA THR A 51 3.84 -3.56 -10.04
C THR A 51 2.98 -3.15 -11.23
N VAL A 52 1.87 -3.85 -11.41
CA VAL A 52 1.00 -3.58 -12.55
C VAL A 52 -0.30 -2.91 -12.12
N GLY A 53 -0.51 -2.71 -10.84
CA GLY A 53 -1.67 -1.98 -10.37
C GLY A 53 -1.39 -1.46 -8.98
N ARG A 54 -1.94 -0.30 -8.64
CA ARG A 54 -1.74 0.23 -7.31
C ARG A 54 -2.87 1.19 -6.94
N LEU A 55 -3.09 1.27 -5.66
CA LEU A 55 -4.11 2.14 -5.10
C LEU A 55 -3.60 2.60 -3.76
N ALA A 56 -3.80 3.85 -3.43
CA ALA A 56 -3.43 4.35 -2.12
C ALA A 56 -4.60 5.12 -1.54
N ALA A 57 -4.79 4.98 -0.26
CA ALA A 57 -5.87 5.66 0.44
C ALA A 57 -5.34 6.23 1.74
N TYR A 58 -6.03 7.19 2.26
CA TYR A 58 -5.65 7.84 3.49
C TYR A 58 -6.85 7.79 4.43
N ARG A 59 -6.63 7.36 5.67
CA ARG A 59 -7.67 7.35 6.68
C ARG A 59 -7.28 8.38 7.73
N THR A 60 -8.13 9.36 7.94
CA THR A 60 -7.85 10.38 8.94
C THR A 60 -8.14 9.82 10.33
N ALA A 61 -7.71 10.57 11.34
CA ALA A 61 -7.88 10.13 12.71
C ALA A 61 -9.34 9.90 13.08
N ASP A 62 -10.25 10.62 12.45
CA ASP A 62 -11.66 10.46 12.77
C ASP A 62 -12.32 9.33 11.99
N GLY A 63 -11.57 8.59 11.20
CA GLY A 63 -12.11 7.45 10.49
C GLY A 63 -12.59 7.71 9.09
N SER A 64 -12.36 8.90 8.56
CA SER A 64 -12.75 9.19 7.18
C SER A 64 -11.70 8.66 6.23
N TYR A 65 -12.13 8.19 5.07
CA TYR A 65 -11.24 7.64 4.06
C TYR A 65 -11.27 8.49 2.81
N SER A 66 -10.13 8.62 2.18
CA SER A 66 -10.08 9.25 0.87
C SER A 66 -9.00 8.57 0.05
N GLN A 67 -9.17 8.58 -1.25
CA GLN A 67 -8.19 7.96 -2.14
C GLN A 67 -7.16 8.99 -2.50
N LEU A 68 -5.89 8.60 -2.42
CA LEU A 68 -4.81 9.49 -2.79
C LEU A 68 -4.61 9.42 -4.29
N PRO A 69 -4.28 10.55 -4.92
CA PRO A 69 -4.05 10.53 -6.35
C PRO A 69 -2.78 9.79 -6.66
N GLU A 70 -2.79 9.10 -7.79
CA GLU A 70 -1.64 8.40 -8.22
C GLU A 70 -0.66 9.38 -8.81
N ARG A 71 0.62 9.32 -8.39
CA ARG A 71 1.59 10.15 -8.90
C ARG A 71 2.16 9.58 -10.11
N ARG A 72 2.14 10.25 -11.21
CA ARG A 72 2.69 9.71 -12.39
C ARG A 72 3.75 10.57 -12.86
N ARG A 73 4.64 10.08 -13.58
CA ARG A 73 5.66 10.84 -14.04
C ARG A 73 5.80 10.72 -15.38
#